data_347e6c12e6282015f8c13c6063971cd7
#
_entry.id   347e6c12e6282015f8c13c6063971cd7
#
_cell.length_a   1.000
_cell.length_b   1.000
_cell.length_c   1.000
_cell.angle_alpha   90.00
_cell.angle_beta   90.00
_cell.angle_gamma   90.00
#
_symmetry.space_group_name_H-M   'P 1'
#
loop_
_entity.id
_entity.type
_entity.pdbx_description
1 polymer ?
#
loop_
_entity_poly.entity_id
_entity_poly.type
_entity_poly.pdbx_seq_one_letter_code
_entity_poly.pdbx_strand_id
1 'polypeptide(L)'
;MTRRLALALLAAASLAACESREVERDLQIVNVHTGWFDAGILDGGMNKLVPSVSLELRNVSDRDIASVQLNAVFYRAGEDKSWGDHFVRAIDSSGLQAGSATTPIVLRSTFGYTGSQARVQMLQNKEFVDARVEIFGRHGRRNWVKMGEYPVDRQLLTH
;
A
#
# COMPACT_ATOMS: atom_id res chain seq x y z
N MET A 1 -23.84 -40.10 -59.11
CA MET A 1 -24.30 -38.98 -58.26
C MET A 1 -23.62 -39.12 -56.92
N THR A 2 -22.53 -38.43 -56.71
CA THR A 2 -21.66 -38.51 -55.50
C THR A 2 -21.95 -37.28 -54.65
N ARG A 3 -22.64 -37.49 -53.53
CA ARG A 3 -22.84 -36.48 -52.47
C ARG A 3 -21.57 -36.39 -51.61
N ARG A 4 -20.82 -35.32 -51.75
CA ARG A 4 -19.72 -34.98 -50.85
C ARG A 4 -20.27 -34.29 -49.62
N LEU A 5 -20.21 -34.99 -48.47
CA LEU A 5 -20.41 -34.37 -47.15
C LEU A 5 -19.17 -33.57 -46.78
N ALA A 6 -19.31 -32.26 -46.69
CA ALA A 6 -18.26 -31.41 -46.11
C ALA A 6 -18.50 -31.36 -44.60
N LEU A 7 -17.61 -31.98 -43.82
CA LEU A 7 -17.52 -31.81 -42.37
C LEU A 7 -16.85 -30.45 -42.11
N ALA A 8 -17.61 -29.48 -41.64
CA ALA A 8 -17.06 -28.24 -41.08
C ALA A 8 -16.62 -28.51 -39.64
N LEU A 9 -15.32 -28.64 -39.39
CA LEU A 9 -14.73 -28.56 -38.04
C LEU A 9 -14.82 -27.13 -37.56
N LEU A 10 -15.74 -26.84 -36.64
CA LEU A 10 -15.71 -25.61 -35.84
C LEU A 10 -14.60 -25.80 -34.78
N ALA A 11 -13.43 -25.24 -35.04
CA ALA A 11 -12.42 -25.02 -34.01
C ALA A 11 -12.91 -23.87 -33.10
N ALA A 12 -13.50 -24.21 -31.95
CA ALA A 12 -13.75 -23.26 -30.88
C ALA A 12 -12.39 -22.89 -30.26
N ALA A 13 -11.80 -21.80 -30.73
CA ALA A 13 -10.68 -21.16 -30.06
C ALA A 13 -11.22 -20.57 -28.76
N SER A 14 -11.05 -21.29 -27.66
CA SER A 14 -11.19 -20.77 -26.32
C SER A 14 -10.10 -19.70 -26.11
N LEU A 15 -10.46 -18.44 -26.33
CA LEU A 15 -9.73 -17.29 -25.86
C LEU A 15 -9.75 -17.37 -24.33
N ALA A 16 -8.76 -18.04 -23.74
CA ALA A 16 -8.41 -17.87 -22.35
C ALA A 16 -7.98 -16.40 -22.22
N ALA A 17 -8.93 -15.53 -21.91
CA ALA A 17 -8.64 -14.18 -21.49
C ALA A 17 -7.73 -14.31 -20.28
N CYS A 18 -6.45 -13.97 -20.44
CA CYS A 18 -5.56 -13.71 -19.32
C CYS A 18 -6.16 -12.55 -18.55
N GLU A 19 -7.02 -12.87 -17.59
CA GLU A 19 -7.67 -11.91 -16.73
C GLU A 19 -6.56 -11.18 -15.98
N SER A 20 -6.35 -9.93 -16.32
CA SER A 20 -5.32 -9.11 -15.74
C SER A 20 -5.65 -8.97 -14.26
N ARG A 21 -4.83 -9.59 -13.40
CA ARG A 21 -4.97 -9.46 -11.95
C ARG A 21 -4.78 -8.01 -11.58
N GLU A 22 -5.87 -7.34 -11.27
CA GLU A 22 -5.84 -5.97 -10.79
C GLU A 22 -5.77 -6.00 -9.28
N VAL A 23 -4.69 -5.43 -8.72
CA VAL A 23 -4.39 -5.44 -7.29
C VAL A 23 -5.55 -4.91 -6.47
N GLU A 24 -6.24 -3.87 -6.96
CA GLU A 24 -7.40 -3.26 -6.31
C GLU A 24 -8.64 -4.16 -6.26
N ARG A 25 -8.77 -5.13 -7.19
CA ARG A 25 -9.89 -6.07 -7.21
C ARG A 25 -9.63 -7.28 -6.33
N ASP A 26 -8.39 -7.77 -6.37
CA ASP A 26 -8.02 -9.06 -5.78
C ASP A 26 -7.50 -8.91 -4.33
N LEU A 27 -7.08 -7.69 -3.92
CA LEU A 27 -6.58 -7.39 -2.59
C LEU A 27 -7.38 -6.28 -1.91
N GLN A 28 -7.65 -6.46 -0.65
CA GLN A 28 -8.27 -5.46 0.21
C GLN A 28 -7.29 -5.01 1.29
N ILE A 29 -7.18 -3.70 1.49
CA ILE A 29 -6.47 -3.15 2.66
C ILE A 29 -7.38 -3.29 3.87
N VAL A 30 -6.86 -3.89 4.94
CA VAL A 30 -7.54 -4.09 6.22
C VAL A 30 -6.64 -3.72 7.39
N ASN A 31 -7.22 -3.55 8.58
CA ASN A 31 -6.50 -3.28 9.83
C ASN A 31 -5.53 -2.09 9.72
N VAL A 32 -6.06 -0.96 9.19
CA VAL A 32 -5.26 0.26 8.99
C VAL A 32 -5.12 1.02 10.30
N HIS A 33 -3.89 1.32 10.66
CA HIS A 33 -3.54 2.18 11.79
C HIS A 33 -2.55 3.25 11.31
N THR A 34 -2.86 4.51 11.54
CA THR A 34 -2.00 5.63 11.16
C THR A 34 -1.51 6.37 12.40
N GLY A 35 -0.42 7.08 12.27
CA GLY A 35 0.13 7.90 13.34
C GLY A 35 1.55 8.34 13.06
N TRP A 36 2.25 8.75 14.10
CA TRP A 36 3.59 9.28 14.02
C TRP A 36 4.57 8.35 14.74
N PHE A 37 5.59 7.94 14.02
CA PHE A 37 6.65 7.11 14.55
C PHE A 37 7.79 7.98 15.08
N ASP A 38 8.29 7.62 16.27
CA ASP A 38 9.49 8.24 16.84
C ASP A 38 10.74 7.73 16.13
N ALA A 39 11.27 8.56 15.26
CA ALA A 39 12.50 8.25 14.51
C ALA A 39 13.78 8.55 15.32
N GLY A 40 13.66 8.84 16.62
CA GLY A 40 14.77 9.06 17.53
C GLY A 40 15.16 10.52 17.70
N ILE A 41 16.39 10.72 18.19
CA ILE A 41 16.98 12.03 18.45
C ILE A 41 18.06 12.28 17.41
N LEU A 42 17.96 13.42 16.73
CA LEU A 42 18.99 13.90 15.80
C LEU A 42 20.12 14.63 16.55
N ASP A 43 21.20 14.91 15.84
CA ASP A 43 22.27 15.77 16.32
C ASP A 43 21.72 17.10 16.83
N GLY A 44 22.21 17.57 17.98
CA GLY A 44 21.68 18.76 18.65
C GLY A 44 20.45 18.52 19.55
N GLY A 45 20.08 17.27 19.83
CA GLY A 45 19.02 16.90 20.79
C GLY A 45 17.59 17.10 20.26
N MET A 46 17.41 17.19 18.95
CA MET A 46 16.11 17.37 18.32
C MET A 46 15.38 16.03 18.16
N ASN A 47 14.16 15.93 18.65
CA ASN A 47 13.29 14.78 18.41
C ASN A 47 12.80 14.79 16.95
N LYS A 48 12.70 13.61 16.34
CA LYS A 48 12.16 13.46 14.97
C LYS A 48 10.93 12.55 14.99
N LEU A 49 9.82 13.05 14.45
CA LEU A 49 8.58 12.31 14.21
C LEU A 49 8.32 12.18 12.72
N VAL A 50 8.06 10.97 12.23
CA VAL A 50 7.72 10.70 10.83
C VAL A 50 6.33 10.13 10.71
N PRO A 51 5.52 10.53 9.71
CA PRO A 51 4.21 9.94 9.50
C PRO A 51 4.37 8.48 9.08
N SER A 52 3.47 7.64 9.56
CA SER A 52 3.53 6.19 9.43
C SER A 52 2.15 5.60 9.27
N VAL A 53 2.06 4.48 8.57
CA VAL A 53 0.87 3.65 8.46
C VAL A 53 1.24 2.19 8.64
N SER A 54 0.43 1.46 9.39
CA SER A 54 0.44 -0.01 9.48
C SER A 54 -0.84 -0.54 8.86
N LEU A 55 -0.75 -1.54 8.02
CA LEU A 55 -1.89 -2.14 7.34
C LEU A 55 -1.64 -3.62 7.06
N GLU A 56 -2.69 -4.36 6.74
CA GLU A 56 -2.61 -5.71 6.21
C GLU A 56 -3.27 -5.77 4.84
N LEU A 57 -2.81 -6.68 3.97
CA LEU A 57 -3.46 -7.02 2.72
C LEU A 57 -4.21 -8.34 2.87
N ARG A 58 -5.51 -8.35 2.59
CA ARG A 58 -6.31 -9.56 2.51
C ARG A 58 -6.51 -9.94 1.05
N ASN A 59 -6.20 -11.19 0.71
CA ASN A 59 -6.52 -11.75 -0.59
C ASN A 59 -8.01 -12.14 -0.63
N VAL A 60 -8.80 -11.37 -1.36
CA VAL A 60 -10.25 -11.59 -1.51
C VAL A 60 -10.60 -12.34 -2.80
N SER A 61 -9.59 -12.74 -3.57
CA SER A 61 -9.77 -13.57 -4.76
C SER A 61 -9.84 -15.07 -4.39
N ASP A 62 -10.20 -15.89 -5.36
CA ASP A 62 -10.31 -17.34 -5.25
C ASP A 62 -9.00 -18.10 -5.55
N ARG A 63 -7.88 -17.39 -5.67
CA ARG A 63 -6.57 -17.94 -6.04
C ARG A 63 -5.45 -17.26 -5.27
N ASP A 64 -4.30 -17.92 -5.19
CA ASP A 64 -3.10 -17.36 -4.58
C ASP A 64 -2.56 -16.18 -5.39
N ILE A 65 -2.11 -15.15 -4.69
CA ILE A 65 -1.52 -13.94 -5.26
C ILE A 65 -0.07 -13.82 -4.80
N ALA A 66 0.83 -13.56 -5.73
CA ALA A 66 2.25 -13.39 -5.46
C ALA A 66 2.80 -12.12 -6.10
N SER A 67 4.01 -11.72 -5.68
CA SER A 67 4.77 -10.61 -6.28
C SER A 67 4.03 -9.28 -6.28
N VAL A 68 3.47 -8.88 -5.13
CA VAL A 68 2.81 -7.60 -4.92
C VAL A 68 3.74 -6.62 -4.22
N GLN A 69 3.76 -5.41 -4.73
CA GLN A 69 4.53 -4.29 -4.19
C GLN A 69 3.58 -3.19 -3.74
N LEU A 70 3.91 -2.54 -2.62
CA LEU A 70 3.23 -1.35 -2.13
C LEU A 70 4.18 -0.16 -2.15
N ASN A 71 3.62 1.02 -2.39
CA ASN A 71 4.25 2.30 -2.15
C ASN A 71 3.29 3.19 -1.37
N ALA A 72 3.71 3.65 -0.20
CA ALA A 72 3.02 4.66 0.58
C ALA A 72 3.62 6.02 0.27
N VAL A 73 2.82 6.95 -0.22
CA VAL A 73 3.24 8.34 -0.51
C VAL A 73 2.59 9.25 0.52
N PHE A 74 3.41 9.98 1.25
CA PHE A 74 2.98 10.87 2.32
C PHE A 74 2.94 12.31 1.82
N TYR A 75 1.94 13.06 2.28
CA TYR A 75 1.73 14.48 1.96
C TYR A 75 1.41 15.23 3.24
N ARG A 76 1.77 16.51 3.31
CA ARG A 76 1.18 17.41 4.30
C ARG A 76 -0.25 17.72 3.90
N ALA A 77 -1.12 17.89 4.89
CA ALA A 77 -2.50 18.25 4.63
C ALA A 77 -2.56 19.58 3.85
N GLY A 78 -3.36 19.59 2.77
CA GLY A 78 -3.50 20.75 1.88
C GLY A 78 -2.37 20.94 0.87
N GLU A 79 -1.38 20.04 0.80
CA GLU A 79 -0.30 20.09 -0.19
C GLU A 79 -0.43 18.93 -1.20
N ASP A 80 -0.17 19.22 -2.48
CA ASP A 80 -0.13 18.22 -3.56
C ASP A 80 1.28 17.68 -3.81
N LYS A 81 2.30 18.35 -3.28
CA LYS A 81 3.69 17.89 -3.37
C LYS A 81 3.92 16.78 -2.34
N SER A 82 4.41 15.64 -2.80
CA SER A 82 4.79 14.54 -1.90
C SER A 82 5.88 14.98 -0.92
N TRP A 83 5.70 14.58 0.33
CA TRP A 83 6.66 14.88 1.39
C TRP A 83 7.66 13.74 1.59
N GLY A 84 7.25 12.51 1.34
CA GLY A 84 8.11 11.33 1.37
C GLY A 84 7.35 10.11 0.91
N ASP A 85 8.07 9.02 0.71
CA ASP A 85 7.46 7.75 0.33
C ASP A 85 8.17 6.56 0.98
N HIS A 86 7.53 5.40 0.92
CA HIS A 86 8.08 4.13 1.37
C HIS A 86 7.60 2.99 0.49
N PHE A 87 8.54 2.37 -0.16
CA PHE A 87 8.32 1.21 -1.04
C PHE A 87 8.64 -0.10 -0.30
N VAL A 88 7.77 -1.11 -0.44
CA VAL A 88 8.01 -2.47 0.07
C VAL A 88 7.52 -3.54 -0.89
N ARG A 89 8.11 -4.72 -0.82
CA ARG A 89 7.53 -5.94 -1.37
C ARG A 89 6.59 -6.53 -0.32
N ALA A 90 5.29 -6.30 -0.51
CA ALA A 90 4.26 -6.70 0.45
C ALA A 90 3.94 -8.19 0.41
N ILE A 91 3.96 -8.79 -0.78
CA ILE A 91 3.80 -10.23 -1.00
C ILE A 91 4.92 -10.66 -1.94
N ASP A 92 5.72 -11.60 -1.50
CA ASP A 92 6.84 -12.13 -2.26
C ASP A 92 6.42 -13.22 -3.28
N SER A 93 7.38 -13.99 -3.78
CA SER A 93 7.12 -15.07 -4.74
C SER A 93 6.46 -16.30 -4.12
N SER A 94 6.50 -16.46 -2.79
CA SER A 94 5.80 -17.56 -2.11
C SER A 94 4.29 -17.39 -2.11
N GLY A 95 3.83 -16.13 -2.22
CA GLY A 95 2.44 -15.79 -2.39
C GLY A 95 1.63 -15.69 -1.10
N LEU A 96 0.41 -15.18 -1.24
CA LEU A 96 -0.62 -15.09 -0.23
C LEU A 96 -1.82 -15.94 -0.67
N GLN A 97 -2.17 -16.94 0.12
CA GLN A 97 -3.28 -17.86 -0.20
C GLN A 97 -4.62 -17.12 -0.31
N ALA A 98 -5.52 -17.68 -1.11
CA ALA A 98 -6.90 -17.23 -1.20
C ALA A 98 -7.54 -17.12 0.19
N GLY A 99 -8.21 -15.99 0.47
CA GLY A 99 -8.87 -15.71 1.76
C GLY A 99 -7.95 -15.34 2.93
N SER A 100 -6.62 -15.45 2.78
CA SER A 100 -5.65 -15.13 3.83
C SER A 100 -5.29 -13.63 3.84
N ALA A 101 -4.72 -13.17 4.95
CA ALA A 101 -4.15 -11.83 5.09
C ALA A 101 -2.64 -11.91 5.38
N THR A 102 -1.92 -10.85 5.03
CA THR A 102 -0.52 -10.68 5.42
C THR A 102 -0.40 -10.43 6.93
N THR A 103 0.79 -10.57 7.48
CA THR A 103 1.13 -9.90 8.73
C THR A 103 1.10 -8.38 8.55
N PRO A 104 1.03 -7.59 9.64
CA PRO A 104 1.09 -6.13 9.54
C PRO A 104 2.30 -5.64 8.77
N ILE A 105 2.06 -4.76 7.80
CA ILE A 105 3.05 -4.10 6.96
C ILE A 105 3.16 -2.67 7.44
N VAL A 106 4.35 -2.26 7.88
CA VAL A 106 4.59 -0.89 8.39
C VAL A 106 5.35 -0.08 7.35
N LEU A 107 4.78 1.07 6.98
CA LEU A 107 5.31 2.00 6.01
C LEU A 107 5.52 3.36 6.70
N ARG A 108 6.73 3.90 6.62
CA ARG A 108 7.13 5.14 7.30
C ARG A 108 7.75 6.10 6.32
N SER A 109 7.38 7.38 6.40
CA SER A 109 8.03 8.41 5.60
C SER A 109 9.50 8.57 5.99
N THR A 110 10.34 8.88 5.02
CA THR A 110 11.74 9.28 5.27
C THR A 110 11.81 10.66 5.93
N PHE A 111 10.86 11.54 5.61
CA PHE A 111 10.79 12.90 6.11
C PHE A 111 9.72 13.04 7.19
N GLY A 112 9.92 14.02 8.06
CA GLY A 112 9.04 14.28 9.18
C GLY A 112 9.32 15.61 9.85
N TYR A 113 8.75 15.80 11.03
CA TYR A 113 8.97 16.98 11.85
C TYR A 113 10.09 16.75 12.85
N THR A 114 10.85 17.82 13.08
CA THR A 114 11.88 17.85 14.12
C THR A 114 11.55 18.98 15.12
N GLY A 115 11.84 18.75 16.39
CA GLY A 115 11.59 19.74 17.43
C GLY A 115 12.34 19.41 18.72
N SER A 116 12.63 20.44 19.52
CA SER A 116 13.24 20.28 20.85
C SER A 116 12.23 19.89 21.94
N GLN A 117 10.93 20.00 21.65
CA GLN A 117 9.85 19.66 22.56
C GLN A 117 9.73 18.13 22.74
N ALA A 118 9.10 17.71 23.83
CA ALA A 118 8.70 16.31 24.01
C ALA A 118 7.75 15.88 22.86
N ARG A 119 7.85 14.63 22.42
CA ARG A 119 7.15 14.10 21.23
C ARG A 119 5.64 14.33 21.25
N VAL A 120 5.01 14.10 22.41
CA VAL A 120 3.57 14.34 22.59
C VAL A 120 3.23 15.83 22.46
N GLN A 121 4.09 16.72 22.97
CA GLN A 121 3.92 18.16 22.86
C GLN A 121 4.08 18.64 21.40
N MET A 122 4.96 18.01 20.62
CA MET A 122 5.07 18.30 19.19
C MET A 122 3.75 18.03 18.48
N LEU A 123 3.10 16.90 18.74
CA LEU A 123 1.80 16.54 18.12
C LEU A 123 0.65 17.48 18.56
N GLN A 124 0.75 18.08 19.74
CA GLN A 124 -0.24 19.02 20.27
C GLN A 124 -0.01 20.47 19.83
N ASN A 125 1.14 20.74 19.21
CA ASN A 125 1.47 22.08 18.76
C ASN A 125 0.50 22.54 17.66
N LYS A 126 -0.03 23.77 17.79
CA LYS A 126 -0.95 24.36 16.80
C LYS A 126 -0.29 24.59 15.42
N GLU A 127 1.02 24.75 15.39
CA GLU A 127 1.80 24.88 14.14
C GLU A 127 2.11 23.52 13.47
N PHE A 128 1.71 22.43 14.11
CA PHE A 128 1.90 21.09 13.55
C PHE A 128 0.91 20.88 12.39
N VAL A 129 1.42 20.68 11.19
CA VAL A 129 0.61 20.41 10.00
C VAL A 129 0.33 18.92 9.92
N ASP A 130 -0.94 18.56 9.80
CA ASP A 130 -1.36 17.16 9.64
C ASP A 130 -0.82 16.56 8.34
N ALA A 131 -0.77 15.24 8.29
CA ALA A 131 -0.37 14.50 7.10
C ALA A 131 -1.49 13.59 6.62
N ARG A 132 -1.41 13.18 5.35
CA ARG A 132 -2.19 12.10 4.75
C ARG A 132 -1.25 11.15 4.04
N VAL A 133 -1.68 9.91 3.86
CA VAL A 133 -0.94 8.90 3.12
C VAL A 133 -1.82 8.29 2.03
N GLU A 134 -1.27 8.17 0.83
CA GLU A 134 -1.86 7.43 -0.27
C GLU A 134 -1.12 6.10 -0.43
N ILE A 135 -1.88 5.01 -0.52
CA ILE A 135 -1.33 3.67 -0.72
C ILE A 135 -1.54 3.25 -2.17
N PHE A 136 -0.44 2.95 -2.83
CA PHE A 136 -0.42 2.42 -4.18
C PHE A 136 0.05 0.96 -4.15
N GLY A 137 -0.58 0.12 -4.97
CA GLY A 137 -0.19 -1.26 -5.16
C GLY A 137 0.08 -1.58 -6.62
N ARG A 138 0.95 -2.57 -6.86
CA ARG A 138 1.10 -3.16 -8.19
C ARG A 138 1.47 -4.64 -8.11
N HIS A 139 1.04 -5.39 -9.07
CA HIS A 139 1.41 -6.79 -9.26
C HIS A 139 2.57 -6.91 -10.27
N GLY A 140 3.71 -7.42 -9.85
CA GLY A 140 4.88 -7.59 -10.70
C GLY A 140 5.38 -6.27 -11.30
N ARG A 141 5.40 -6.17 -12.63
CA ARG A 141 5.83 -4.99 -13.38
C ARG A 141 4.68 -4.14 -13.93
N ARG A 142 3.45 -4.35 -13.47
CA ARG A 142 2.28 -3.60 -13.92
C ARG A 142 2.29 -2.17 -13.39
N ASN A 143 1.33 -1.37 -13.87
CA ASN A 143 1.15 -0.01 -13.41
C ASN A 143 0.76 0.04 -11.93
N TRP A 144 1.13 1.13 -11.28
CA TRP A 144 0.69 1.45 -9.94
C TRP A 144 -0.79 1.83 -9.94
N VAL A 145 -1.54 1.31 -8.98
CA VAL A 145 -2.96 1.59 -8.78
C VAL A 145 -3.15 2.11 -7.36
N LYS A 146 -3.88 3.21 -7.19
CA LYS A 146 -4.22 3.74 -5.87
C LYS A 146 -5.23 2.81 -5.21
N MET A 147 -4.85 2.25 -4.05
CA MET A 147 -5.66 1.32 -3.28
C MET A 147 -6.38 1.98 -2.11
N GLY A 148 -5.90 3.11 -1.62
CA GLY A 148 -6.52 3.82 -0.51
C GLY A 148 -5.82 5.14 -0.18
N GLU A 149 -6.50 5.94 0.64
CA GLU A 149 -5.99 7.19 1.21
C GLU A 149 -6.49 7.33 2.63
N TYR A 150 -5.60 7.73 3.54
CA TYR A 150 -5.88 7.81 4.96
C TYR A 150 -5.28 9.08 5.56
N PRO A 151 -6.01 9.77 6.46
CA PRO A 151 -5.39 10.80 7.30
C PRO A 151 -4.40 10.12 8.27
N VAL A 152 -3.35 10.84 8.63
CA VAL A 152 -2.41 10.39 9.67
C VAL A 152 -2.82 10.97 11.00
N ASP A 153 -3.26 10.13 11.93
CA ASP A 153 -3.75 10.54 13.23
C ASP A 153 -2.64 11.16 14.08
N ARG A 154 -2.97 12.18 14.90
CA ARG A 154 -2.02 12.81 15.84
C ARG A 154 -1.80 11.94 17.07
N GLN A 155 -1.24 10.75 16.86
CA GLN A 155 -0.87 9.81 17.91
C GLN A 155 0.51 9.23 17.66
N LEU A 156 1.21 8.84 18.72
CA LEU A 156 2.46 8.10 18.60
C LEU A 156 2.15 6.62 18.35
N LEU A 157 2.85 6.05 17.36
CA LEU A 157 2.86 4.61 17.14
C LEU A 157 4.05 4.00 17.88
N THR A 158 3.79 2.89 18.59
CA THR A 158 4.73 2.23 19.50
C THR A 158 5.40 0.99 18.91
N HIS A 159 5.32 0.78 17.59
CA HIS A 159 5.91 -0.40 16.90
C HIS A 159 6.86 -0.04 15.79
#